data_2a7e6ed72e34d1da490d7dbba3ceae3e
#
_entry.id   2a7e6ed72e34d1da490d7dbba3ceae3e
#
_cell.length_a   1.000
_cell.length_b   1.000
_cell.length_c   1.000
_cell.angle_alpha   90.00
_cell.angle_beta   90.00
_cell.angle_gamma   90.00
#
_symmetry.space_group_name_H-M   'P 1'
#
loop_
_entity.id
_entity.type
_entity.pdbx_description
1 polymer ?
#
loop_
_entity_poly.entity_id
_entity_poly.type
_entity_poly.pdbx_seq_one_letter_code
_entity_poly.pdbx_strand_id
1 'polypeptide(L)'
;MIIIKIGGSAITDKSRPLSLDLEPVRGLARLLRRLGEGLVLIHGGGSFAHPIAKAYGLGGGTRDEHQLIGVSLTTAALEALNQALTIELAREGVATYYIRTGDVFQARRGQASLANPGPILDAVKRGVAPMLHGDVVMDSELGFSIISGDAIAEEVTRLLRPRLVLFLMDVEGVYSEGAGRGALMRRLRRGDLIGVGGDTIDVTGGLMGKLRHAWNIAEMGTRTFMCSIKDLESIEAIIGGNDPPRCTELIP
;
A
#
# COMPACT_ATOMS: atom_id res chain seq x y z
N MET A 1 -8.03 -8.80 -13.21
CA MET A 1 -8.11 -8.02 -11.95
C MET A 1 -6.72 -7.55 -11.56
N ILE A 2 -6.62 -6.33 -11.06
CA ILE A 2 -5.38 -5.68 -10.62
C ILE A 2 -5.55 -5.16 -9.19
N ILE A 3 -4.52 -5.30 -8.36
CA ILE A 3 -4.43 -4.61 -7.08
C ILE A 3 -3.37 -3.51 -7.19
N ILE A 4 -3.71 -2.31 -6.78
CA ILE A 4 -2.78 -1.18 -6.71
C ILE A 4 -2.65 -0.74 -5.26
N LYS A 5 -1.45 -0.87 -4.73
CA LYS A 5 -1.10 -0.34 -3.41
C LYS A 5 -0.30 0.94 -3.56
N ILE A 6 -0.85 2.04 -3.09
CA ILE A 6 -0.23 3.37 -3.14
C ILE A 6 0.47 3.64 -1.80
N GLY A 7 1.77 3.89 -1.83
CA GLY A 7 2.53 4.28 -0.65
C GLY A 7 2.05 5.63 -0.10
N GLY A 8 1.99 5.77 1.23
CA GLY A 8 1.61 7.05 1.84
C GLY A 8 2.54 8.20 1.41
N SER A 9 3.84 7.95 1.29
CA SER A 9 4.82 8.95 0.81
C SER A 9 4.68 9.32 -0.67
N ALA A 10 3.96 8.53 -1.45
CA ALA A 10 3.70 8.82 -2.86
C ALA A 10 2.59 9.86 -3.06
N ILE A 11 1.78 10.10 -2.03
CA ILE A 11 0.61 10.98 -2.06
C ILE A 11 0.56 12.00 -0.91
N THR A 12 1.56 11.99 -0.02
CA THR A 12 1.64 12.93 1.11
C THR A 12 3.08 13.45 1.27
N ASP A 13 3.23 14.68 1.73
CA ASP A 13 4.53 15.25 2.10
C ASP A 13 4.89 14.89 3.54
N LYS A 14 5.90 14.06 3.73
CA LYS A 14 6.36 13.61 5.06
C LYS A 14 6.88 14.74 5.95
N SER A 15 7.27 15.87 5.37
CA SER A 15 7.76 17.04 6.12
C SER A 15 6.64 17.86 6.75
N ARG A 16 5.40 17.64 6.32
CA ARG A 16 4.21 18.40 6.75
C ARG A 16 3.10 17.45 7.20
N PRO A 17 2.69 17.48 8.48
CA PRO A 17 1.53 16.73 8.94
C PRO A 17 0.28 17.07 8.12
N LEU A 18 -0.55 16.08 7.84
CA LEU A 18 -1.83 16.19 7.12
C LEU A 18 -1.71 16.86 5.73
N SER A 19 -0.55 16.75 5.11
CA SER A 19 -0.29 17.30 3.77
C SER A 19 -0.59 16.26 2.70
N LEU A 20 -1.35 16.64 1.67
CA LEU A 20 -1.78 15.76 0.59
C LEU A 20 -1.33 16.34 -0.77
N ASP A 21 -0.71 15.49 -1.60
CA ASP A 21 -0.40 15.76 -3.00
C ASP A 21 -1.32 14.92 -3.89
N LEU A 22 -2.33 15.57 -4.48
CA LEU A 22 -3.34 14.91 -5.31
C LEU A 22 -2.93 14.78 -6.78
N GLU A 23 -1.91 15.51 -7.25
CA GLU A 23 -1.56 15.49 -8.67
C GLU A 23 -1.14 14.09 -9.17
N PRO A 24 -0.31 13.31 -8.45
CA PRO A 24 -0.03 11.94 -8.84
C PRO A 24 -1.27 11.04 -8.88
N VAL A 25 -2.24 11.30 -7.98
CA VAL A 25 -3.49 10.53 -7.92
C VAL A 25 -4.36 10.81 -9.14
N ARG A 26 -4.44 12.07 -9.58
CA ARG A 26 -5.18 12.46 -10.81
C ARG A 26 -4.61 11.77 -12.04
N GLY A 27 -3.28 11.82 -12.21
CA GLY A 27 -2.61 11.13 -13.31
C GLY A 27 -2.93 9.64 -13.35
N LEU A 28 -2.79 8.97 -12.21
CA LEU A 28 -3.11 7.55 -12.06
C LEU A 28 -4.61 7.29 -12.35
N ALA A 29 -5.51 8.09 -11.81
CA ALA A 29 -6.96 7.91 -12.00
C ALA A 29 -7.40 7.98 -13.47
N ARG A 30 -6.82 8.92 -14.26
CA ARG A 30 -7.08 9.00 -15.71
C ARG A 30 -6.67 7.73 -16.45
N LEU A 31 -5.59 7.08 -16.03
CA LEU A 31 -5.15 5.80 -16.56
C LEU A 31 -6.11 4.69 -16.13
N LEU A 32 -6.46 4.62 -14.83
CA LEU A 32 -7.32 3.60 -14.26
C LEU A 32 -8.75 3.62 -14.82
N ARG A 33 -9.29 4.80 -15.15
CA ARG A 33 -10.61 4.94 -15.79
C ARG A 33 -10.74 4.13 -17.08
N ARG A 34 -9.63 3.87 -17.77
CA ARG A 34 -9.62 3.11 -19.04
C ARG A 34 -9.48 1.60 -18.82
N LEU A 35 -9.34 1.14 -17.59
CA LEU A 35 -9.23 -0.28 -17.29
C LEU A 35 -10.59 -0.97 -17.53
N GLY A 36 -10.57 -1.98 -18.39
CA GLY A 36 -11.71 -2.86 -18.63
C GLY A 36 -11.80 -4.05 -17.69
N GLU A 37 -11.09 -4.01 -16.55
CA GLU A 37 -11.01 -5.13 -15.59
C GLU A 37 -11.18 -4.68 -14.14
N GLY A 38 -11.45 -5.63 -13.24
CA GLY A 38 -11.62 -5.36 -11.82
C GLY A 38 -10.36 -4.76 -11.17
N LEU A 39 -10.58 -3.81 -10.28
CA LEU A 39 -9.56 -3.03 -9.59
C LEU A 39 -9.77 -3.11 -8.07
N VAL A 40 -8.69 -3.19 -7.32
CA VAL A 40 -8.66 -2.95 -5.87
C VAL A 40 -7.62 -1.88 -5.58
N LEU A 41 -7.96 -0.90 -4.76
CA LEU A 41 -7.06 0.17 -4.33
C LEU A 41 -6.75 0.04 -2.84
N ILE A 42 -5.47 0.18 -2.49
CA ILE A 42 -5.03 0.18 -1.11
C ILE A 42 -4.05 1.33 -0.94
N HIS A 43 -4.23 2.18 0.09
CA HIS A 43 -3.28 3.26 0.32
C HIS A 43 -2.62 3.20 1.69
N GLY A 44 -1.46 3.83 1.83
CA GLY A 44 -0.78 4.03 3.11
C GLY A 44 -1.20 5.34 3.77
N GLY A 45 -0.93 5.47 5.08
CA GLY A 45 -1.33 6.64 5.85
C GLY A 45 -0.46 7.89 5.67
N GLY A 46 0.81 7.72 5.24
CA GLY A 46 1.73 8.85 5.01
C GLY A 46 1.81 9.84 6.17
N SER A 47 1.76 11.14 5.85
CA SER A 47 1.81 12.23 6.83
C SER A 47 0.53 12.37 7.68
N PHE A 48 -0.53 11.65 7.33
CA PHE A 48 -1.79 11.65 8.10
C PHE A 48 -1.72 10.71 9.30
N ALA A 49 -1.14 9.53 9.17
CA ALA A 49 -1.13 8.53 10.23
C ALA A 49 0.19 8.44 11.00
N HIS A 50 1.34 8.40 10.29
CA HIS A 50 2.62 8.13 10.93
C HIS A 50 3.02 9.11 12.04
N PRO A 51 2.85 10.45 11.91
CA PRO A 51 3.19 11.38 12.97
C PRO A 51 2.34 11.14 14.23
N ILE A 52 1.04 10.90 14.07
CA ILE A 52 0.12 10.63 15.18
C ILE A 52 0.48 9.31 15.86
N ALA A 53 0.58 8.23 15.09
CA ALA A 53 0.93 6.92 15.61
C ALA A 53 2.26 6.91 16.37
N LYS A 54 3.27 7.68 15.89
CA LYS A 54 4.55 7.86 16.56
C LYS A 54 4.41 8.67 17.84
N ALA A 55 3.68 9.78 17.83
CA ALA A 55 3.49 10.65 18.99
C ALA A 55 2.79 9.93 20.16
N TYR A 56 1.88 9.03 19.83
CA TYR A 56 1.11 8.23 20.79
C TYR A 56 1.68 6.84 21.05
N GLY A 57 2.83 6.48 20.44
CA GLY A 57 3.53 5.20 20.70
C GLY A 57 2.75 3.95 20.30
N LEU A 58 1.97 3.98 19.21
CA LEU A 58 1.06 2.89 18.83
C LEU A 58 1.75 1.63 18.26
N GLY A 59 3.07 1.67 18.06
CA GLY A 59 3.80 0.56 17.40
C GLY A 59 3.92 -0.74 18.20
N GLY A 60 3.57 -0.73 19.50
CA GLY A 60 3.74 -1.88 20.40
C GLY A 60 2.43 -2.37 21.06
N GLY A 61 1.29 -2.08 20.46
CA GLY A 61 -0.02 -2.30 21.05
C GLY A 61 -0.46 -1.13 21.94
N THR A 62 -1.63 -1.26 22.55
CA THR A 62 -2.20 -0.23 23.43
C THR A 62 -2.20 -0.70 24.88
N ARG A 63 -1.67 0.14 25.79
CA ARG A 63 -1.47 -0.16 27.23
C ARG A 63 -2.14 0.85 28.15
N ASP A 64 -2.48 2.03 27.65
CA ASP A 64 -3.02 3.14 28.45
C ASP A 64 -4.03 3.98 27.67
N GLU A 65 -4.73 4.88 28.40
CA GLU A 65 -5.76 5.76 27.83
C GLU A 65 -5.19 6.76 26.80
N HIS A 66 -3.95 7.21 26.99
CA HIS A 66 -3.29 8.12 26.05
C HIS A 66 -3.14 7.46 24.66
N GLN A 67 -2.74 6.19 24.64
CA GLN A 67 -2.65 5.43 23.38
C GLN A 67 -4.03 5.20 22.75
N LEU A 68 -5.10 5.01 23.52
CA LEU A 68 -6.46 4.90 22.98
C LEU A 68 -6.93 6.18 22.29
N ILE A 69 -6.56 7.36 22.82
CA ILE A 69 -6.77 8.63 22.13
C ILE A 69 -5.99 8.65 20.80
N GLY A 70 -4.75 8.18 20.81
CA GLY A 70 -3.92 8.05 19.62
C GLY A 70 -4.54 7.14 18.56
N VAL A 71 -5.16 6.03 18.95
CA VAL A 71 -5.95 5.16 18.05
C VAL A 71 -7.05 5.96 17.37
N SER A 72 -7.88 6.66 18.15
CA SER A 72 -8.99 7.46 17.63
C SER A 72 -8.54 8.53 16.64
N LEU A 73 -7.48 9.27 16.97
CA LEU A 73 -6.94 10.32 16.11
C LEU A 73 -6.32 9.76 14.83
N THR A 74 -5.60 8.63 14.92
CA THR A 74 -4.99 7.98 13.75
C THR A 74 -6.06 7.49 12.78
N THR A 75 -7.09 6.84 13.29
CA THR A 75 -8.22 6.36 12.46
C THR A 75 -8.94 7.53 11.79
N ALA A 76 -9.27 8.59 12.55
CA ALA A 76 -9.95 9.77 11.99
C ALA A 76 -9.11 10.45 10.89
N ALA A 77 -7.80 10.58 11.08
CA ALA A 77 -6.90 11.15 10.07
C ALA A 77 -6.82 10.29 8.80
N LEU A 78 -6.81 8.96 8.95
CA LEU A 78 -6.82 8.03 7.82
C LEU A 78 -8.14 8.08 7.04
N GLU A 79 -9.26 8.20 7.73
CA GLU A 79 -10.57 8.38 7.09
C GLU A 79 -10.63 9.69 6.29
N ALA A 80 -10.09 10.79 6.83
CA ALA A 80 -10.01 12.06 6.12
C ALA A 80 -9.15 11.95 4.83
N LEU A 81 -8.02 11.27 4.90
CA LEU A 81 -7.19 10.99 3.72
C LEU A 81 -7.97 10.16 2.69
N ASN A 82 -8.62 9.09 3.15
CA ASN A 82 -9.41 8.23 2.28
C ASN A 82 -10.55 8.98 1.59
N GLN A 83 -11.26 9.87 2.29
CA GLN A 83 -12.31 10.70 1.71
C GLN A 83 -11.78 11.61 0.61
N ALA A 84 -10.63 12.28 0.84
CA ALA A 84 -10.01 13.13 -0.16
C ALA A 84 -9.63 12.35 -1.42
N LEU A 85 -9.04 11.15 -1.27
CA LEU A 85 -8.70 10.27 -2.38
C LEU A 85 -9.96 9.79 -3.13
N THR A 86 -11.00 9.39 -2.42
CA THR A 86 -12.28 8.96 -3.01
C THR A 86 -12.88 10.04 -3.88
N ILE A 87 -12.94 11.29 -3.38
CA ILE A 87 -13.46 12.42 -4.13
C ILE A 87 -12.65 12.65 -5.41
N GLU A 88 -11.33 12.61 -5.33
CA GLU A 88 -10.46 12.86 -6.47
C GLU A 88 -10.55 11.75 -7.52
N LEU A 89 -10.58 10.48 -7.11
CA LEU A 89 -10.80 9.33 -7.99
C LEU A 89 -12.16 9.42 -8.70
N ALA A 90 -13.22 9.78 -7.97
CA ALA A 90 -14.56 9.94 -8.54
C ALA A 90 -14.64 11.08 -9.56
N ARG A 91 -13.95 12.21 -9.33
CA ARG A 91 -13.85 13.33 -10.29
C ARG A 91 -13.22 12.90 -11.61
N GLU A 92 -12.26 12.01 -11.57
CA GLU A 92 -11.60 11.45 -12.75
C GLU A 92 -12.36 10.25 -13.34
N GLY A 93 -13.52 9.86 -12.77
CA GLY A 93 -14.39 8.80 -13.27
C GLY A 93 -14.03 7.38 -12.81
N VAL A 94 -13.26 7.24 -11.73
CA VAL A 94 -12.97 5.95 -11.09
C VAL A 94 -13.94 5.73 -9.93
N ALA A 95 -14.86 4.79 -10.07
CA ALA A 95 -15.80 4.43 -9.01
C ALA A 95 -15.10 3.59 -7.94
N THR A 96 -15.06 4.09 -6.71
CA THR A 96 -14.51 3.38 -5.55
C THR A 96 -15.55 3.18 -4.48
N TYR A 97 -15.41 2.11 -3.71
CA TYR A 97 -16.20 1.83 -2.52
C TYR A 97 -15.25 1.71 -1.31
N TYR A 98 -15.33 2.69 -0.42
CA TYR A 98 -14.53 2.67 0.79
C TYR A 98 -14.96 1.54 1.72
N ILE A 99 -14.02 0.71 2.12
CA ILE A 99 -14.19 -0.34 3.11
C ILE A 99 -13.25 -0.01 4.27
N ARG A 100 -13.83 0.27 5.44
CA ARG A 100 -13.04 0.50 6.63
C ARG A 100 -12.23 -0.75 6.96
N THR A 101 -10.93 -0.61 7.06
CA THR A 101 -10.04 -1.76 7.22
C THR A 101 -10.36 -2.55 8.49
N GLY A 102 -10.67 -1.87 9.60
CA GLY A 102 -11.04 -2.52 10.87
C GLY A 102 -12.35 -3.32 10.84
N ASP A 103 -13.20 -3.16 9.81
CA ASP A 103 -14.45 -3.94 9.65
C ASP A 103 -14.23 -5.28 8.93
N VAL A 104 -13.11 -5.41 8.24
CA VAL A 104 -12.78 -6.59 7.45
C VAL A 104 -11.49 -7.30 7.91
N PHE A 105 -10.59 -6.59 8.58
CA PHE A 105 -9.35 -7.11 9.13
C PHE A 105 -9.34 -7.07 10.66
N GLN A 106 -8.66 -8.02 11.25
CA GLN A 106 -8.25 -8.05 12.66
C GLN A 106 -6.78 -8.44 12.75
N ALA A 107 -6.19 -8.27 13.92
CA ALA A 107 -4.82 -8.67 14.17
C ALA A 107 -4.70 -9.59 15.38
N ARG A 108 -3.62 -10.38 15.39
CA ARG A 108 -3.14 -11.12 16.54
C ARG A 108 -1.62 -10.98 16.63
N ARG A 109 -1.12 -10.40 17.72
CA ARG A 109 0.31 -10.07 17.89
C ARG A 109 0.89 -9.26 16.71
N GLY A 110 0.13 -8.29 16.20
CA GLY A 110 0.53 -7.48 15.05
C GLY A 110 0.42 -8.15 13.69
N GLN A 111 0.02 -9.42 13.63
CA GLN A 111 -0.21 -10.12 12.37
C GLN A 111 -1.64 -9.91 11.89
N ALA A 112 -1.77 -9.33 10.71
CA ALA A 112 -3.06 -9.08 10.08
C ALA A 112 -3.69 -10.39 9.58
N SER A 113 -5.00 -10.50 9.75
CA SER A 113 -5.81 -11.55 9.12
C SER A 113 -7.11 -10.96 8.58
N LEU A 114 -7.52 -11.41 7.40
CA LEU A 114 -8.78 -11.02 6.79
C LEU A 114 -9.92 -11.82 7.44
N ALA A 115 -10.66 -11.17 8.34
CA ALA A 115 -11.72 -11.81 9.13
C ALA A 115 -13.08 -11.82 8.41
N ASN A 116 -13.36 -10.78 7.60
CA ASN A 116 -14.63 -10.63 6.89
C ASN A 116 -14.41 -10.22 5.43
N PRO A 117 -14.24 -11.18 4.50
CA PRO A 117 -14.01 -10.89 3.08
C PRO A 117 -15.25 -10.39 2.32
N GLY A 118 -16.44 -10.54 2.89
CA GLY A 118 -17.71 -10.25 2.21
C GLY A 118 -17.77 -8.89 1.52
N PRO A 119 -17.49 -7.77 2.22
CA PRO A 119 -17.55 -6.43 1.61
C PRO A 119 -16.61 -6.25 0.42
N ILE A 120 -15.41 -6.86 0.44
CA ILE A 120 -14.45 -6.80 -0.67
C ILE A 120 -14.98 -7.56 -1.88
N LEU A 121 -15.46 -8.78 -1.66
CA LEU A 121 -16.03 -9.63 -2.72
C LEU A 121 -17.26 -9.01 -3.36
N ASP A 122 -18.14 -8.41 -2.55
CA ASP A 122 -19.35 -7.77 -3.03
C ASP A 122 -19.07 -6.52 -3.86
N ALA A 123 -18.11 -5.68 -3.46
CA ALA A 123 -17.68 -4.53 -4.22
C ALA A 123 -17.11 -4.95 -5.59
N VAL A 124 -16.18 -5.92 -5.60
CA VAL A 124 -15.59 -6.46 -6.83
C VAL A 124 -16.68 -7.03 -7.76
N LYS A 125 -17.61 -7.82 -7.22
CA LYS A 125 -18.72 -8.40 -7.99
C LYS A 125 -19.62 -7.35 -8.64
N ARG A 126 -19.77 -6.19 -8.02
CA ARG A 126 -20.57 -5.07 -8.53
C ARG A 126 -19.79 -4.16 -9.49
N GLY A 127 -18.52 -4.44 -9.75
CA GLY A 127 -17.67 -3.64 -10.62
C GLY A 127 -17.22 -2.30 -10.02
N VAL A 128 -17.32 -2.15 -8.70
CA VAL A 128 -16.80 -0.98 -7.96
C VAL A 128 -15.48 -1.37 -7.31
N ALA A 129 -14.46 -0.51 -7.42
CA ALA A 129 -13.16 -0.79 -6.82
C ALA A 129 -13.22 -0.68 -5.29
N PRO A 130 -13.03 -1.78 -4.52
CA PRO A 130 -12.84 -1.67 -3.09
C PRO A 130 -11.63 -0.80 -2.80
N MET A 131 -11.75 0.15 -1.87
CA MET A 131 -10.66 0.98 -1.41
C MET A 131 -10.44 0.80 0.09
N LEU A 132 -9.24 0.33 0.46
CA LEU A 132 -8.80 0.09 1.83
C LEU A 132 -7.54 0.92 2.12
N HIS A 133 -7.13 0.97 3.38
CA HIS A 133 -5.88 1.61 3.78
C HIS A 133 -5.20 0.89 4.94
N GLY A 134 -3.88 1.08 5.10
CA GLY A 134 -3.18 0.70 6.33
C GLY A 134 -3.82 1.42 7.51
N ASP A 135 -4.12 0.70 8.59
CA ASP A 135 -4.95 1.20 9.68
C ASP A 135 -4.54 0.64 11.05
N VAL A 136 -5.12 1.19 12.10
CA VAL A 136 -5.12 0.63 13.44
C VAL A 136 -6.33 -0.27 13.57
N VAL A 137 -6.12 -1.56 13.82
CA VAL A 137 -7.18 -2.56 13.95
C VAL A 137 -7.16 -3.21 15.32
N MET A 138 -8.27 -3.83 15.72
CA MET A 138 -8.33 -4.60 16.96
C MET A 138 -7.36 -5.78 16.89
N ASP A 139 -6.59 -5.97 17.97
CA ASP A 139 -5.66 -7.08 18.15
C ASP A 139 -6.05 -7.86 19.41
N SER A 140 -6.26 -9.16 19.25
CA SER A 140 -6.76 -10.02 20.33
C SER A 140 -5.78 -10.18 21.51
N GLU A 141 -4.49 -9.85 21.35
CA GLU A 141 -3.50 -9.95 22.42
C GLU A 141 -2.86 -8.60 22.79
N LEU A 142 -2.80 -7.65 21.86
CA LEU A 142 -2.17 -6.34 22.05
C LEU A 142 -3.18 -5.19 22.21
N GLY A 143 -4.48 -5.49 22.24
CA GLY A 143 -5.56 -4.50 22.22
C GLY A 143 -5.76 -3.92 20.83
N PHE A 144 -4.79 -3.16 20.31
CA PHE A 144 -4.76 -2.64 18.95
C PHE A 144 -3.39 -2.83 18.32
N SER A 145 -3.37 -2.99 16.99
CA SER A 145 -2.15 -3.07 16.20
C SER A 145 -2.28 -2.28 14.91
N ILE A 146 -1.15 -1.72 14.45
CA ILE A 146 -1.07 -1.09 13.13
C ILE A 146 -0.81 -2.19 12.10
N ILE A 147 -1.71 -2.32 11.13
CA ILE A 147 -1.49 -3.14 9.94
C ILE A 147 -1.14 -2.27 8.74
N SER A 148 -0.12 -2.65 8.00
CA SER A 148 0.34 -1.88 6.84
C SER A 148 -0.53 -2.16 5.61
N GLY A 149 -0.64 -1.17 4.70
CA GLY A 149 -1.25 -1.41 3.41
C GLY A 149 -0.54 -2.50 2.58
N ASP A 150 0.74 -2.77 2.86
CA ASP A 150 1.50 -3.84 2.21
C ASP A 150 1.02 -5.24 2.70
N ALA A 151 0.75 -5.39 4.00
CA ALA A 151 0.16 -6.61 4.56
C ALA A 151 -1.27 -6.84 4.07
N ILE A 152 -2.07 -5.76 3.96
CA ILE A 152 -3.42 -5.81 3.40
C ILE A 152 -3.37 -6.27 1.93
N ALA A 153 -2.44 -5.74 1.13
CA ALA A 153 -2.27 -6.15 -0.27
C ALA A 153 -1.95 -7.65 -0.40
N GLU A 154 -1.11 -8.18 0.50
CA GLU A 154 -0.80 -9.61 0.53
C GLU A 154 -2.05 -10.46 0.84
N GLU A 155 -2.82 -10.12 1.88
CA GLU A 155 -4.02 -10.87 2.26
C GLU A 155 -5.13 -10.77 1.20
N VAL A 156 -5.33 -9.59 0.61
CA VAL A 156 -6.30 -9.41 -0.49
C VAL A 156 -5.84 -10.16 -1.75
N THR A 157 -4.54 -10.29 -1.98
CA THR A 157 -4.00 -11.13 -3.07
C THR A 157 -4.30 -12.60 -2.82
N ARG A 158 -4.18 -13.10 -1.59
CA ARG A 158 -4.57 -14.49 -1.25
C ARG A 158 -6.03 -14.77 -1.56
N LEU A 159 -6.90 -13.79 -1.26
CA LEU A 159 -8.34 -13.89 -1.50
C LEU A 159 -8.69 -13.86 -2.98
N LEU A 160 -8.18 -12.87 -3.73
CA LEU A 160 -8.67 -12.53 -5.06
C LEU A 160 -7.85 -13.10 -6.22
N ARG A 161 -6.61 -13.55 -5.96
CA ARG A 161 -5.68 -14.08 -6.96
C ARG A 161 -5.59 -13.18 -8.22
N PRO A 162 -5.22 -11.90 -8.06
CA PRO A 162 -5.12 -10.97 -9.18
C PRO A 162 -4.00 -11.40 -10.13
N ARG A 163 -4.08 -10.96 -11.40
CA ARG A 163 -2.98 -11.16 -12.36
C ARG A 163 -1.78 -10.25 -12.10
N LEU A 164 -2.01 -9.14 -11.39
CA LEU A 164 -1.01 -8.07 -11.20
C LEU A 164 -1.22 -7.37 -9.88
N VAL A 165 -0.11 -7.11 -9.16
CA VAL A 165 -0.04 -6.21 -8.02
C VAL A 165 1.01 -5.14 -8.29
N LEU A 166 0.63 -3.86 -8.16
CA LEU A 166 1.51 -2.71 -8.26
C LEU A 166 1.69 -2.05 -6.90
N PHE A 167 2.94 -1.93 -6.45
CA PHE A 167 3.31 -1.09 -5.31
C PHE A 167 3.80 0.26 -5.85
N LEU A 168 2.97 1.28 -5.74
CA LEU A 168 3.30 2.63 -6.20
C LEU A 168 3.95 3.43 -5.08
N MET A 169 5.10 4.01 -5.38
CA MET A 169 5.99 4.69 -4.44
C MET A 169 6.32 6.11 -4.92
N ASP A 170 7.07 6.83 -4.10
CA ASP A 170 7.68 8.13 -4.44
C ASP A 170 8.97 8.01 -5.27
N VAL A 171 9.49 6.78 -5.43
CA VAL A 171 10.70 6.44 -6.20
C VAL A 171 10.38 5.42 -7.28
N GLU A 172 11.24 5.32 -8.32
CA GLU A 172 11.00 4.47 -9.50
C GLU A 172 11.01 2.96 -9.21
N GLY A 173 11.60 2.53 -8.10
CA GLY A 173 11.70 1.13 -7.71
C GLY A 173 12.74 0.94 -6.61
N VAL A 174 13.39 -0.21 -6.60
CA VAL A 174 14.48 -0.55 -5.68
C VAL A 174 15.83 -0.24 -6.34
N TYR A 175 16.69 0.45 -5.60
CA TYR A 175 18.02 0.83 -6.07
C TYR A 175 19.12 0.05 -5.34
N SER A 176 20.23 -0.20 -6.01
CA SER A 176 21.34 -1.02 -5.50
C SER A 176 21.99 -0.47 -4.23
N GLU A 177 21.93 0.84 -4.01
CA GLU A 177 22.50 1.51 -2.83
C GLU A 177 21.42 2.09 -1.90
N GLY A 178 20.15 1.71 -2.10
CA GLY A 178 19.01 2.18 -1.32
C GLY A 178 18.60 3.64 -1.62
N ALA A 179 17.44 4.05 -1.10
CA ALA A 179 16.93 5.43 -1.09
C ALA A 179 17.09 6.22 -2.41
N GLY A 180 16.93 5.57 -3.59
CA GLY A 180 17.05 6.21 -4.90
C GLY A 180 18.49 6.45 -5.36
N ARG A 181 19.48 5.79 -4.75
CA ARG A 181 20.90 5.88 -5.13
C ARG A 181 21.38 4.59 -5.78
N GLY A 182 22.41 4.72 -6.66
CA GLY A 182 22.94 3.61 -7.43
C GLY A 182 22.07 3.28 -8.65
N ALA A 183 22.15 2.04 -9.13
CA ALA A 183 21.41 1.58 -10.29
C ALA A 183 20.01 1.07 -9.91
N LEU A 184 19.00 1.38 -10.71
CA LEU A 184 17.67 0.80 -10.57
C LEU A 184 17.71 -0.70 -10.84
N MET A 185 17.33 -1.52 -9.87
CA MET A 185 17.24 -2.97 -9.99
C MET A 185 15.97 -3.34 -10.75
N ARG A 186 16.10 -3.69 -12.03
CA ARG A 186 14.95 -4.00 -12.89
C ARG A 186 14.18 -5.26 -12.47
N ARG A 187 14.90 -6.24 -11.95
CA ARG A 187 14.39 -7.49 -11.37
C ARG A 187 15.07 -7.75 -10.07
N LEU A 188 14.32 -8.21 -9.08
CA LEU A 188 14.83 -8.42 -7.74
C LEU A 188 14.29 -9.73 -7.17
N ARG A 189 15.19 -10.68 -6.91
CA ARG A 189 14.89 -11.92 -6.19
C ARG A 189 15.15 -11.74 -4.70
N ARG A 190 14.48 -12.53 -3.88
CA ARG A 190 14.68 -12.49 -2.41
C ARG A 190 16.14 -12.67 -2.00
N GLY A 191 16.89 -13.49 -2.74
CA GLY A 191 18.31 -13.76 -2.47
C GLY A 191 19.28 -12.64 -2.88
N ASP A 192 18.87 -11.75 -3.78
CA ASP A 192 19.76 -10.73 -4.35
C ASP A 192 20.24 -9.69 -3.32
N LEU A 193 19.49 -9.51 -2.22
CA LEU A 193 19.86 -8.59 -1.13
C LEU A 193 20.85 -9.19 -0.11
N ILE A 194 21.12 -10.49 -0.15
CA ILE A 194 22.02 -11.17 0.80
C ILE A 194 23.50 -10.78 0.57
N GLY A 195 23.85 -10.25 -0.61
CA GLY A 195 25.22 -9.82 -0.94
C GLY A 195 25.44 -8.32 -0.98
N VAL A 196 24.40 -7.52 -0.88
CA VAL A 196 24.45 -6.04 -0.95
C VAL A 196 24.45 -5.42 0.46
N GLY A 197 24.57 -6.23 1.49
CA GLY A 197 24.60 -5.85 2.90
C GLY A 197 25.97 -5.50 3.43
N GLY A 198 26.62 -4.48 2.87
CA GLY A 198 27.38 -3.56 3.67
C GLY A 198 26.44 -2.46 4.17
N ASP A 199 26.74 -1.75 5.22
CA ASP A 199 25.98 -0.66 5.89
C ASP A 199 25.36 0.43 4.98
N THR A 200 25.22 0.19 3.68
CA THR A 200 24.91 1.15 2.61
C THR A 200 23.51 1.09 2.04
N ILE A 201 22.78 -0.05 2.15
CA ILE A 201 21.34 -0.02 1.88
C ILE A 201 20.70 0.47 3.18
N ASP A 202 20.17 1.69 3.18
CA ASP A 202 19.28 2.15 4.25
C ASP A 202 18.00 1.30 4.21
N VAL A 203 18.13 0.06 4.66
CA VAL A 203 17.07 -0.93 4.82
C VAL A 203 16.36 -0.60 6.12
N THR A 204 15.92 0.67 6.25
CA THR A 204 15.01 1.03 7.32
C THR A 204 13.84 0.06 7.26
N GLY A 205 13.35 -0.41 8.40
CA GLY A 205 12.32 -1.45 8.49
C GLY A 205 11.12 -1.26 7.52
N GLY A 206 10.93 -0.04 6.98
CA GLY A 206 9.91 0.31 6.01
C GLY A 206 10.08 -0.33 4.62
N LEU A 207 11.28 -0.32 4.02
CA LEU A 207 11.50 -0.91 2.69
C LEU A 207 11.55 -2.45 2.76
N MET A 208 12.25 -3.02 3.76
CA MET A 208 12.32 -4.48 3.93
C MET A 208 10.95 -5.09 4.25
N GLY A 209 10.16 -4.43 5.09
CA GLY A 209 8.79 -4.86 5.34
C GLY A 209 7.96 -4.91 4.06
N LYS A 210 8.05 -3.88 3.22
CA LYS A 210 7.38 -3.80 1.92
C LYS A 210 7.87 -4.90 0.95
N LEU A 211 9.18 -5.09 0.82
CA LEU A 211 9.77 -6.11 -0.04
C LEU A 211 9.34 -7.52 0.37
N ARG A 212 9.29 -7.80 1.67
CA ARG A 212 8.81 -9.10 2.18
C ARG A 212 7.39 -9.41 1.70
N HIS A 213 6.45 -8.46 1.84
CA HIS A 213 5.07 -8.63 1.39
C HIS A 213 4.99 -8.76 -0.15
N ALA A 214 5.77 -7.96 -0.87
CA ALA A 214 5.79 -8.02 -2.33
C ALA A 214 6.35 -9.34 -2.87
N TRP A 215 7.41 -9.91 -2.24
CA TRP A 215 7.89 -11.25 -2.60
C TRP A 215 6.90 -12.35 -2.24
N ASN A 216 6.25 -12.29 -1.07
CA ASN A 216 5.21 -13.25 -0.73
C ASN A 216 4.09 -13.26 -1.79
N ILE A 217 3.74 -12.09 -2.34
CA ILE A 217 2.77 -11.97 -3.43
C ILE A 217 3.32 -12.58 -4.73
N ALA A 218 4.57 -12.29 -5.09
CA ALA A 218 5.20 -12.86 -6.29
C ALA A 218 5.29 -14.40 -6.20
N GLU A 219 5.62 -14.94 -5.02
CA GLU A 219 5.65 -16.39 -4.74
C GLU A 219 4.28 -17.07 -4.85
N MET A 220 3.17 -16.31 -4.74
CA MET A 220 1.82 -16.81 -5.06
C MET A 220 1.54 -16.93 -6.57
N GLY A 221 2.52 -16.58 -7.44
CA GLY A 221 2.39 -16.58 -8.88
C GLY A 221 1.77 -15.31 -9.47
N THR A 222 1.62 -14.25 -8.68
CA THR A 222 1.11 -12.96 -9.14
C THR A 222 2.26 -12.05 -9.61
N ARG A 223 2.18 -11.50 -10.83
CA ARG A 223 3.16 -10.50 -11.29
C ARG A 223 3.14 -9.31 -10.33
N THR A 224 4.31 -8.94 -9.83
CA THR A 224 4.42 -7.93 -8.77
C THR A 224 5.51 -6.92 -9.11
N PHE A 225 5.16 -5.63 -9.10
CA PHE A 225 6.08 -4.55 -9.43
C PHE A 225 6.09 -3.46 -8.37
N MET A 226 7.25 -2.81 -8.24
CA MET A 226 7.43 -1.56 -7.50
C MET A 226 7.76 -0.45 -8.49
N CYS A 227 6.97 0.63 -8.52
CA CYS A 227 7.08 1.72 -9.48
C CYS A 227 6.84 3.07 -8.82
N SER A 228 7.28 4.14 -9.48
CA SER A 228 6.84 5.48 -9.11
C SER A 228 5.39 5.71 -9.53
N ILE A 229 4.57 6.31 -8.63
CA ILE A 229 3.22 6.74 -9.00
C ILE A 229 3.21 7.80 -10.11
N LYS A 230 4.31 8.52 -10.28
CA LYS A 230 4.48 9.57 -11.30
C LYS A 230 4.88 9.02 -12.67
N ASP A 231 5.33 7.76 -12.74
CA ASP A 231 5.74 7.12 -13.99
C ASP A 231 4.56 6.37 -14.63
N LEU A 232 3.64 7.16 -15.19
CA LEU A 232 2.43 6.63 -15.83
C LEU A 232 2.74 5.75 -17.05
N GLU A 233 3.84 6.02 -17.76
CA GLU A 233 4.29 5.22 -18.90
C GLU A 233 4.61 3.78 -18.48
N SER A 234 5.40 3.61 -17.42
CA SER A 234 5.73 2.28 -16.89
C SER A 234 4.49 1.57 -16.34
N ILE A 235 3.61 2.29 -15.65
CA ILE A 235 2.37 1.71 -15.12
C ILE A 235 1.47 1.22 -16.27
N GLU A 236 1.30 2.01 -17.33
CA GLU A 236 0.49 1.64 -18.49
C GLU A 236 1.10 0.44 -19.24
N ALA A 237 2.42 0.41 -19.42
CA ALA A 237 3.12 -0.72 -20.03
C ALA A 237 2.87 -2.02 -19.25
N ILE A 238 3.03 -2.02 -17.91
CA ILE A 238 2.81 -3.19 -17.06
C ILE A 238 1.35 -3.66 -17.14
N ILE A 239 0.40 -2.74 -17.06
CA ILE A 239 -1.03 -3.05 -17.17
C ILE A 239 -1.34 -3.69 -18.53
N GLY A 240 -0.72 -3.20 -19.60
CA GLY A 240 -0.80 -3.76 -20.95
C GLY A 240 -0.07 -5.08 -21.16
N GLY A 241 0.64 -5.59 -20.14
CA GLY A 241 1.41 -6.84 -20.21
C GLY A 241 2.82 -6.70 -20.77
N ASN A 242 3.27 -5.47 -21.03
CA ASN A 242 4.61 -5.15 -21.56
C ASN A 242 5.63 -4.95 -20.43
N ASP A 243 6.92 -4.96 -20.77
CA ASP A 243 7.99 -4.60 -19.85
C ASP A 243 8.02 -3.08 -19.65
N PRO A 244 8.09 -2.62 -18.38
CA PRO A 244 8.13 -1.19 -18.10
C PRO A 244 9.50 -0.58 -18.38
N PRO A 245 9.59 0.70 -18.80
CA PRO A 245 10.87 1.39 -18.94
C PRO A 245 11.60 1.57 -17.59
N ARG A 246 10.88 1.77 -16.49
CA ARG A 246 11.43 2.03 -15.15
C ARG A 246 10.53 1.43 -14.07
N CYS A 247 10.89 0.34 -13.51
CA CYS A 247 10.26 -0.28 -12.32
C CYS A 247 11.14 -1.44 -11.85
N THR A 248 10.87 -1.95 -10.67
CA THR A 248 11.44 -3.21 -10.17
C THR A 248 10.38 -4.29 -10.19
N GLU A 249 10.60 -5.36 -10.95
CA GLU A 249 9.80 -6.58 -10.89
C GLU A 249 10.32 -7.49 -9.77
N LEU A 250 9.43 -7.94 -8.89
CA LEU A 250 9.75 -8.91 -7.84
C LEU A 250 9.62 -10.32 -8.43
N ILE A 251 10.72 -11.06 -8.41
CA ILE A 251 10.81 -12.43 -8.95
C ILE A 251 10.82 -13.41 -7.77
N PRO A 252 10.08 -14.53 -7.83
CA PRO A 252 10.11 -15.60 -6.84
C PRO A 252 11.49 -16.19 -6.59
#